data_382a7ee51ec82a43509f36f662db2c58
#
_entry.id   382a7ee51ec82a43509f36f662db2c58
#
_cell.length_a   1.000
_cell.length_b   1.000
_cell.length_c   1.000
_cell.angle_alpha   90.00
_cell.angle_beta   90.00
_cell.angle_gamma   90.00
#
_symmetry.space_group_name_H-M   'P 1'
#
loop_
_entity.id
_entity.type
_entity.pdbx_description
1 polymer ?
#
loop_
_entity_poly.entity_id
_entity_poly.type
_entity_poly.pdbx_seq_one_letter_code
_entity_poly.pdbx_strand_id
1 'polypeptide(L)'
;VFGKINIKTGDVTFVNAGHESIMVVDRNKNFEFIKSELPPIGIIKYLEESMIKSKTINLNEKTFVVYTDGVTEGYIKNGQELGAEGVERIVKGLDVVSPKNIVDTIVSELNWNTDKLRDDITCLALDLKNTDLINQKNKSTAE
;
A
#
# COMPACT_ATOMS: atom_id res chain seq x y z
N VAL A 1 5.24 -8.38 -3.50
CA VAL A 1 3.99 -8.12 -4.24
C VAL A 1 4.31 -7.91 -5.71
N PHE A 2 3.56 -8.54 -6.59
CA PHE A 2 3.64 -8.36 -8.04
C PHE A 2 2.24 -8.11 -8.61
N GLY A 3 2.10 -7.12 -9.49
CA GLY A 3 0.78 -6.76 -10.01
C GLY A 3 0.82 -5.86 -11.23
N LYS A 4 -0.37 -5.60 -11.77
CA LYS A 4 -0.60 -4.67 -12.87
C LYS A 4 -1.77 -3.75 -12.55
N ILE A 5 -1.69 -2.52 -13.05
CA ILE A 5 -2.73 -1.51 -12.90
C ILE A 5 -3.32 -1.20 -14.28
N ASN A 6 -4.63 -1.27 -14.39
CA ASN A 6 -5.35 -0.72 -15.53
C ASN A 6 -5.75 0.72 -15.20
N ILE A 7 -5.00 1.68 -15.71
CA ILE A 7 -5.24 3.11 -15.43
C ILE A 7 -6.55 3.65 -16.01
N LYS A 8 -7.19 2.94 -16.97
CA LYS A 8 -8.48 3.34 -17.54
C LYS A 8 -9.65 2.92 -16.67
N THR A 9 -9.58 1.70 -16.09
CA THR A 9 -10.67 1.15 -15.26
C THR A 9 -10.45 1.38 -13.77
N GLY A 10 -9.21 1.63 -13.35
CA GLY A 10 -8.83 1.72 -11.95
C GLY A 10 -8.57 0.37 -11.30
N ASP A 11 -8.55 -0.72 -12.06
CA ASP A 11 -8.35 -2.04 -11.51
C ASP A 11 -6.87 -2.34 -11.28
N VAL A 12 -6.55 -2.79 -10.07
CA VAL A 12 -5.25 -3.36 -9.70
C VAL A 12 -5.43 -4.85 -9.53
N THR A 13 -4.75 -5.63 -10.36
CA THR A 13 -4.68 -7.10 -10.23
C THR A 13 -3.29 -7.46 -9.73
N PHE A 14 -3.20 -8.18 -8.62
CA PHE A 14 -1.93 -8.48 -7.97
C PHE A 14 -1.92 -9.85 -7.29
N VAL A 15 -0.71 -10.32 -6.98
CA VAL A 15 -0.41 -11.47 -6.13
C VAL A 15 0.45 -10.98 -4.98
N ASN A 16 0.07 -11.31 -3.76
CA ASN A 16 0.93 -11.13 -2.59
C ASN A 16 1.60 -12.48 -2.26
N ALA A 17 2.92 -12.52 -2.37
CA ALA A 17 3.73 -13.71 -2.13
C ALA A 17 4.72 -13.42 -1.00
N GLY A 18 4.28 -13.64 0.23
CA GLY A 18 5.08 -13.52 1.45
C GLY A 18 5.42 -12.09 1.88
N HIS A 19 4.76 -11.09 1.32
CA HIS A 19 4.92 -9.71 1.76
C HIS A 19 3.92 -9.37 2.89
N GLU A 20 4.19 -8.31 3.63
CA GLU A 20 3.27 -7.73 4.61
C GLU A 20 1.85 -7.54 4.05
N SER A 21 0.88 -7.41 4.94
CA SER A 21 -0.51 -7.18 4.52
C SER A 21 -0.62 -5.87 3.74
N ILE A 22 -1.24 -5.95 2.57
CA ILE A 22 -1.56 -4.77 1.77
C ILE A 22 -2.77 -4.09 2.39
N MET A 23 -2.65 -2.81 2.67
CA MET A 23 -3.77 -2.01 3.17
C MET A 23 -4.47 -1.32 2.00
N VAL A 24 -5.79 -1.44 1.95
CA VAL A 24 -6.67 -0.67 1.06
C VAL A 24 -7.58 0.17 1.93
N VAL A 25 -7.62 1.45 1.71
CA VAL A 25 -8.43 2.39 2.49
C VAL A 25 -9.25 3.29 1.57
N ASP A 26 -10.53 3.44 1.86
CA ASP A 26 -11.40 4.38 1.16
C ASP A 26 -11.39 5.79 1.80
N ARG A 27 -12.06 6.74 1.19
CA ARG A 27 -12.16 8.12 1.70
C ARG A 27 -12.94 8.23 3.01
N ASN A 28 -13.77 7.24 3.32
CA ASN A 28 -14.52 7.18 4.58
C ASN A 28 -13.74 6.47 5.68
N LYS A 29 -12.45 6.14 5.40
CA LYS A 29 -11.56 5.44 6.33
C LYS A 29 -12.02 4.01 6.67
N ASN A 30 -12.70 3.34 5.74
CA ASN A 30 -12.91 1.91 5.81
C ASN A 30 -11.67 1.20 5.29
N PHE A 31 -11.22 0.17 6.04
CA PHE A 31 -9.97 -0.56 5.78
C PHE A 31 -10.24 -1.98 5.32
N GLU A 32 -9.47 -2.43 4.36
CA GLU A 32 -9.32 -3.84 4.00
C GLU A 32 -7.84 -4.20 4.08
N PHE A 33 -7.49 -5.22 4.85
CA PHE A 33 -6.13 -5.76 4.91
C PHE A 33 -6.06 -7.07 4.14
N ILE A 34 -5.22 -7.10 3.12
CA ILE A 34 -5.07 -8.24 2.21
C ILE A 34 -3.77 -8.96 2.57
N LYS A 35 -3.92 -10.09 3.27
CA LYS A 35 -2.80 -10.92 3.69
C LYS A 35 -2.20 -11.68 2.51
N SER A 36 -0.94 -12.08 2.64
CA SER A 36 -0.32 -13.01 1.72
C SER A 36 -0.97 -14.39 1.83
N GLU A 37 -1.32 -14.97 0.68
CA GLU A 37 -1.81 -16.35 0.59
C GLU A 37 -0.70 -17.31 0.12
N LEU A 38 0.46 -16.77 -0.25
CA LEU A 38 1.62 -17.53 -0.71
C LEU A 38 2.82 -17.24 0.19
N PRO A 39 3.70 -18.23 0.40
CA PRO A 39 4.99 -17.97 1.02
C PRO A 39 5.86 -17.09 0.10
N PRO A 40 6.92 -16.49 0.64
CA PRO A 40 7.89 -15.74 -0.17
C PRO A 40 8.45 -16.58 -1.33
N ILE A 41 8.64 -15.93 -2.47
CA ILE A 41 9.20 -16.58 -3.67
C ILE A 41 10.59 -17.13 -3.34
N GLY A 42 10.84 -18.39 -3.71
CA GLY A 42 12.12 -19.07 -3.49
C GLY A 42 12.15 -19.96 -2.24
N ILE A 43 11.17 -19.88 -1.34
CA ILE A 43 11.09 -20.77 -0.17
C ILE A 43 10.60 -22.16 -0.56
N ILE A 44 9.60 -22.25 -1.43
CA ILE A 44 9.13 -23.54 -1.95
C ILE A 44 9.82 -23.87 -3.26
N LYS A 45 10.28 -25.13 -3.36
CA LYS A 45 11.01 -25.62 -4.53
C LYS A 45 10.16 -25.69 -5.78
N TYR A 46 8.88 -25.96 -5.62
CA TYR A 46 7.90 -26.08 -6.72
C TYR A 46 6.65 -25.29 -6.35
N LEU A 47 6.30 -24.32 -7.18
CA LEU A 47 5.06 -23.56 -7.08
C LEU A 47 4.16 -23.98 -8.24
N GLU A 48 3.05 -24.65 -7.94
CA GLU A 48 2.06 -25.00 -8.94
C GLU A 48 1.24 -23.76 -9.32
N GLU A 49 0.88 -23.63 -10.59
CA GLU A 49 0.07 -22.52 -11.09
C GLU A 49 -1.27 -22.40 -10.35
N SER A 50 -1.86 -23.55 -9.98
CA SER A 50 -3.10 -23.63 -9.19
C SER A 50 -3.03 -22.96 -7.81
N MET A 51 -1.82 -22.83 -7.26
CA MET A 51 -1.57 -22.15 -5.98
C MET A 51 -1.54 -20.64 -6.10
N ILE A 52 -1.31 -20.12 -7.32
CA ILE A 52 -1.18 -18.68 -7.58
C ILE A 52 -2.57 -18.08 -7.75
N LYS A 53 -3.06 -17.43 -6.71
CA LYS A 53 -4.34 -16.71 -6.75
C LYS A 53 -4.08 -15.21 -6.88
N SER A 54 -4.48 -14.63 -8.00
CA SER A 54 -4.49 -13.18 -8.15
C SER A 54 -5.75 -12.59 -7.53
N LYS A 55 -5.61 -11.42 -6.92
CA LYS A 55 -6.71 -10.61 -6.43
C LYS A 55 -6.84 -9.36 -7.27
N THR A 56 -8.07 -8.95 -7.56
CA THR A 56 -8.35 -7.69 -8.26
C THR A 56 -9.17 -6.77 -7.36
N ILE A 57 -8.72 -5.55 -7.23
CA ILE A 57 -9.45 -4.47 -6.54
C ILE A 57 -9.56 -3.26 -7.45
N ASN A 58 -10.64 -2.51 -7.32
CA ASN A 58 -10.81 -1.25 -8.01
C ASN A 58 -10.40 -0.10 -7.08
N LEU A 59 -9.54 0.81 -7.57
CA LEU A 59 -9.00 1.94 -6.80
C LEU A 59 -9.84 3.22 -6.89
N ASN A 60 -11.01 3.17 -7.52
CA ASN A 60 -11.90 4.34 -7.50
C ASN A 60 -12.23 4.69 -6.05
N GLU A 61 -11.86 5.92 -5.65
CA GLU A 61 -12.05 6.43 -4.29
C GLU A 61 -11.28 5.65 -3.19
N LYS A 62 -10.30 4.82 -3.56
CA LYS A 62 -9.50 4.04 -2.64
C LYS A 62 -8.02 4.31 -2.84
N THR A 63 -7.27 4.20 -1.75
CA THR A 63 -5.81 4.22 -1.75
C THR A 63 -5.28 2.83 -1.42
N PHE A 64 -4.38 2.35 -2.25
CA PHE A 64 -3.65 1.10 -2.07
C PHE A 64 -2.31 1.40 -1.42
N VAL A 65 -2.00 0.74 -0.32
CA VAL A 65 -0.78 1.00 0.46
C VAL A 65 -0.02 -0.28 0.70
N VAL A 66 1.26 -0.25 0.36
CA VAL A 66 2.22 -1.34 0.56
C VAL A 66 3.40 -0.79 1.35
N TYR A 67 3.84 -1.51 2.35
CA TYR A 67 4.99 -1.12 3.17
C TYR A 67 5.77 -2.35 3.61
N THR A 68 7.08 -2.18 3.82
CA THR A 68 7.96 -3.22 4.37
C THR A 68 7.76 -3.35 5.88
N ASP A 69 8.19 -4.47 6.44
CA ASP A 69 8.23 -4.74 7.88
C ASP A 69 9.02 -3.67 8.66
N GLY A 70 10.04 -3.05 8.03
CA GLY A 70 10.72 -1.89 8.61
C GLY A 70 9.79 -0.73 9.01
N VAL A 71 8.59 -0.62 8.41
CA VAL A 71 7.57 0.34 8.86
C VAL A 71 6.91 -0.12 10.15
N THR A 72 6.47 -1.37 10.22
CA THR A 72 5.75 -1.92 11.37
C THR A 72 6.66 -2.20 12.55
N GLU A 73 7.90 -2.64 12.31
CA GLU A 73 8.93 -2.85 13.33
C GLU A 73 9.69 -1.57 13.70
N GLY A 74 9.46 -0.51 12.93
CA GLY A 74 10.04 0.81 13.19
C GLY A 74 9.55 1.39 14.52
N TYR A 75 10.46 1.98 15.29
CA TYR A 75 10.12 2.62 16.56
C TYR A 75 9.51 4.00 16.35
N ILE A 76 8.48 4.30 17.10
CA ILE A 76 7.94 5.66 17.24
C ILE A 76 8.65 6.41 18.38
N LYS A 77 8.38 7.71 18.52
CA LYS A 77 9.07 8.59 19.46
C LYS A 77 9.02 8.13 20.92
N ASN A 78 8.00 7.39 21.33
CA ASN A 78 7.88 6.84 22.68
C ASN A 78 8.69 5.54 22.90
N GLY A 79 9.40 5.04 21.89
CA GLY A 79 10.23 3.85 21.96
C GLY A 79 9.48 2.52 21.79
N GLN A 80 8.22 2.56 21.38
CA GLN A 80 7.44 1.38 21.01
C GLN A 80 7.52 1.16 19.48
N GLU A 81 7.37 -0.07 19.04
CA GLU A 81 7.17 -0.39 17.63
C GLU A 81 5.85 0.19 17.13
N LEU A 82 5.83 0.66 15.87
CA LEU A 82 4.61 1.21 15.28
C LEU A 82 3.51 0.15 15.18
N GLY A 83 3.85 -1.02 14.68
CA GLY A 83 2.93 -2.12 14.41
C GLY A 83 1.91 -1.82 13.30
N ALA A 84 1.23 -2.85 12.81
CA ALA A 84 0.16 -2.68 11.83
C ALA A 84 -1.01 -1.85 12.36
N GLU A 85 -1.36 -2.00 13.65
CA GLU A 85 -2.38 -1.19 14.32
C GLU A 85 -1.99 0.29 14.41
N GLY A 86 -0.68 0.56 14.55
CA GLY A 86 -0.16 1.92 14.51
C GLY A 86 -0.33 2.57 13.14
N VAL A 87 -0.05 1.84 12.07
CA VAL A 87 -0.29 2.31 10.70
C VAL A 87 -1.77 2.62 10.48
N GLU A 88 -2.67 1.72 10.91
CA GLU A 88 -4.11 1.93 10.82
C GLU A 88 -4.54 3.18 11.62
N ARG A 89 -4.04 3.35 12.84
CA ARG A 89 -4.33 4.50 13.69
C ARG A 89 -3.90 5.81 13.04
N ILE A 90 -2.70 5.84 12.44
CA ILE A 90 -2.20 7.01 11.69
C ILE A 90 -3.19 7.39 10.59
N VAL A 91 -3.57 6.43 9.75
CA VAL A 91 -4.46 6.71 8.61
C VAL A 91 -5.86 7.11 9.06
N LYS A 92 -6.37 6.52 10.14
CA LYS A 92 -7.65 6.95 10.77
C LYS A 92 -7.62 8.39 11.26
N GLY A 93 -6.47 8.85 11.73
CA GLY A 93 -6.26 10.20 12.23
C GLY A 93 -6.11 11.28 11.15
N LEU A 94 -5.92 10.91 9.89
CA LEU A 94 -5.76 11.89 8.81
C LEU A 94 -7.06 12.65 8.53
N ASP A 95 -7.01 13.95 8.35
CA ASP A 95 -8.16 14.74 7.89
C ASP A 95 -8.57 14.33 6.46
N VAL A 96 -7.58 14.13 5.60
CA VAL A 96 -7.75 13.74 4.21
C VAL A 96 -6.94 12.49 3.91
N VAL A 97 -7.61 11.40 3.50
CA VAL A 97 -6.96 10.18 3.02
C VAL A 97 -6.42 10.44 1.62
N SER A 98 -5.10 10.48 1.50
CA SER A 98 -4.40 10.61 0.22
C SER A 98 -3.05 9.90 0.30
N PRO A 99 -2.48 9.43 -0.84
CA PRO A 99 -1.17 8.79 -0.87
C PRO A 99 -0.10 9.61 -0.17
N LYS A 100 -0.04 10.91 -0.47
CA LYS A 100 0.94 11.81 0.13
C LYS A 100 0.78 11.90 1.65
N ASN A 101 -0.44 12.15 2.14
CA ASN A 101 -0.68 12.32 3.58
C ASN A 101 -0.37 11.03 4.35
N ILE A 102 -0.71 9.87 3.78
CA ILE A 102 -0.41 8.56 4.39
C ILE A 102 1.10 8.39 4.54
N VAL A 103 1.86 8.55 3.46
CA VAL A 103 3.31 8.36 3.48
C VAL A 103 3.99 9.37 4.39
N ASP A 104 3.67 10.67 4.24
CA ASP A 104 4.30 11.73 5.03
C ASP A 104 4.05 11.53 6.53
N THR A 105 2.83 11.12 6.93
CA THR A 105 2.50 10.93 8.34
C THR A 105 3.18 9.69 8.91
N ILE A 106 3.19 8.56 8.19
CA ILE A 106 3.92 7.35 8.61
C ILE A 106 5.39 7.70 8.82
N VAL A 107 6.01 8.37 7.85
CA VAL A 107 7.41 8.76 7.91
C VAL A 107 7.70 9.71 9.07
N SER A 108 6.80 10.65 9.37
CA SER A 108 6.97 11.61 10.47
C SER A 108 6.81 11.00 11.87
N GLU A 109 6.08 9.90 11.99
CA GLU A 109 5.87 9.19 13.26
C GLU A 109 7.06 8.30 13.63
N LEU A 110 7.79 7.80 12.63
CA LEU A 110 8.95 6.94 12.86
C LEU A 110 10.12 7.73 13.46
N ASN A 111 10.81 7.10 14.39
CA ASN A 111 12.02 7.65 15.01
C ASN A 111 13.25 7.30 14.16
N TRP A 112 13.76 8.28 13.43
CA TRP A 112 14.92 8.16 12.53
C TRP A 112 16.28 8.12 13.26
N ASN A 113 16.32 7.86 14.55
CA ASN A 113 17.60 7.63 15.22
C ASN A 113 18.25 6.36 14.65
N THR A 114 19.34 6.53 13.92
CA THR A 114 20.04 5.47 13.17
C THR A 114 20.47 4.29 14.04
N ASP A 115 20.71 4.51 15.32
CA ASP A 115 21.07 3.43 16.26
C ASP A 115 19.92 2.47 16.56
N LYS A 116 18.69 2.80 16.14
CA LYS A 116 17.47 2.02 16.37
C LYS A 116 16.76 1.56 15.10
N LEU A 117 17.26 1.93 13.92
CA LEU A 117 16.74 1.41 12.67
C LEU A 117 17.15 -0.06 12.55
N ARG A 118 16.18 -0.95 12.47
CA ARG A 118 16.41 -2.40 12.38
C ARG A 118 16.43 -2.89 10.95
N ASP A 119 15.71 -2.23 10.05
CA ASP A 119 15.55 -2.64 8.66
C ASP A 119 15.23 -1.46 7.75
N ASP A 120 15.29 -1.70 6.45
CA ASP A 120 14.98 -0.73 5.41
C ASP A 120 13.49 -0.39 5.41
N ILE A 121 13.18 0.91 5.42
CA ILE A 121 11.82 1.42 5.46
C ILE A 121 11.39 1.82 4.05
N THR A 122 10.41 1.10 3.52
CA THR A 122 9.75 1.45 2.27
C THR A 122 8.24 1.56 2.49
N CYS A 123 7.65 2.64 2.04
CA CYS A 123 6.21 2.83 2.03
C CYS A 123 5.78 3.41 0.69
N LEU A 124 4.84 2.73 0.04
CA LEU A 124 4.25 3.15 -1.22
C LEU A 124 2.74 3.25 -1.05
N ALA A 125 2.19 4.39 -1.42
CA ALA A 125 0.75 4.57 -1.49
C ALA A 125 0.36 5.08 -2.88
N LEU A 126 -0.72 4.58 -3.43
CA LEU A 126 -1.23 5.01 -4.72
C LEU A 126 -2.76 5.09 -4.73
N ASP A 127 -3.28 6.08 -5.43
CA ASP A 127 -4.68 6.18 -5.84
C ASP A 127 -4.76 6.61 -7.31
N LEU A 128 -5.95 6.55 -7.89
CA LEU A 128 -6.19 6.97 -9.28
C LEU A 128 -7.09 8.21 -9.33
N LYS A 129 -6.79 9.19 -8.53
CA LYS A 129 -7.60 10.41 -8.34
C LYS A 129 -7.82 11.29 -9.57
N ASN A 130 -7.20 11.03 -10.73
CA ASN A 130 -7.27 11.97 -11.85
C ASN A 130 -7.38 11.30 -13.23
N THR A 131 -8.30 10.36 -13.39
CA THR A 131 -8.72 9.94 -14.75
C THR A 131 -9.32 11.10 -15.56
N ASP A 132 -9.82 12.16 -14.92
CA ASP A 132 -10.37 13.33 -15.61
C ASP A 132 -9.31 14.13 -16.38
N LEU A 133 -8.06 14.18 -15.92
CA LEU A 133 -6.98 14.85 -16.65
C LEU A 133 -6.55 14.08 -17.92
N ILE A 134 -6.65 12.77 -17.92
CA ILE A 134 -6.34 11.94 -19.10
C ILE A 134 -7.47 12.09 -20.13
N ASN A 135 -8.72 12.16 -19.69
CA ASN A 135 -9.87 12.36 -20.57
C ASN A 135 -9.93 13.77 -21.19
N GLN A 136 -9.43 14.79 -20.49
CA GLN A 136 -9.33 16.13 -21.04
C GLN A 136 -8.21 16.25 -22.09
N LYS A 137 -7.06 15.61 -21.89
CA LYS A 137 -5.99 15.59 -22.91
C LYS A 137 -6.38 14.86 -24.17
N ASN A 138 -7.14 13.76 -24.06
CA ASN A 138 -7.61 13.03 -25.24
C ASN A 138 -8.71 13.76 -26.03
N LYS A 139 -9.42 14.74 -25.44
CA LYS A 139 -10.37 15.59 -26.14
C LYS A 139 -9.70 16.77 -26.86
N SER A 140 -8.56 17.24 -26.38
CA SER A 140 -7.83 18.37 -26.99
C SER A 140 -6.90 17.97 -28.15
N THR A 141 -6.70 16.66 -28.40
CA THR A 141 -5.91 16.14 -29.52
C THR A 141 -6.77 15.60 -30.66
N ALA A 142 -8.10 15.75 -30.57
CA ALA A 142 -9.07 15.30 -31.57
C ALA A 142 -9.78 16.47 -32.32
N GLU A 143 -9.23 17.69 -32.20
CA GLU A 143 -9.55 18.87 -33.04
C GLU A 143 -8.28 19.20 -33.92
#